data_44e7f382e0b035e80be1cb237a9b83a6
#
_entry.id   44e7f382e0b035e80be1cb237a9b83a6
#
_cell.length_a   1.000
_cell.length_b   1.000
_cell.length_c   1.000
_cell.angle_alpha   90.00
_cell.angle_beta   90.00
_cell.angle_gamma   90.00
#
_symmetry.space_group_name_H-M   'P 1'
#
loop_
_entity.id
_entity.type
_entity.pdbx_description
1 polymer ?
#
loop_
_entity_poly.entity_id
_entity_poly.type
_entity_poly.pdbx_seq_one_letter_code
_entity_poly.pdbx_strand_id
1 'polypeptide(L)'
;LTLQKGIGKILLDFSVSIISIVLGLLILPAYSSWFLLLTALLALSFIYILFYYGKRAQDANLHVSESKYNIARLLLQPSDSIQDHYEKVDAELMDYLSYRQQYHGLFLKQLKGLLTYKVIFVAFVLFLGAYLVQIGELNIGQFVASEIIVLFVVNAIEKLVSSIGVCYDMI
;
A
#
# COMPACT_ATOMS: atom_id res chain seq x y z
N LEU A 1 -0.46 17.55 -19.15
CA LEU A 1 -0.31 16.23 -19.84
C LEU A 1 0.30 15.13 -18.93
N THR A 2 1.18 15.46 -17.99
CA THR A 2 1.80 14.52 -17.05
C THR A 2 0.87 14.09 -15.93
N LEU A 3 0.07 14.99 -15.36
CA LEU A 3 -0.92 14.72 -14.33
C LEU A 3 -2.01 13.78 -14.83
N GLN A 4 -2.53 14.02 -16.03
CA GLN A 4 -3.60 13.21 -16.62
C GLN A 4 -3.16 11.79 -16.94
N LYS A 5 -1.91 11.59 -17.37
CA LYS A 5 -1.31 10.27 -17.54
C LYS A 5 -1.05 9.56 -16.22
N GLY A 6 -0.68 10.30 -15.17
CA GLY A 6 -0.48 9.76 -13.82
C GLY A 6 -1.76 9.21 -13.21
N ILE A 7 -2.85 9.98 -13.26
CA ILE A 7 -4.16 9.57 -12.75
C ILE A 7 -4.69 8.34 -13.51
N GLY A 8 -4.59 8.33 -14.85
CA GLY A 8 -5.02 7.19 -15.64
C GLY A 8 -4.27 5.90 -15.32
N LYS A 9 -2.96 6.00 -15.08
CA LYS A 9 -2.15 4.85 -14.68
C LYS A 9 -2.55 4.32 -13.30
N ILE A 10 -2.77 5.19 -12.32
CA ILE A 10 -3.18 4.80 -10.97
C ILE A 10 -4.56 4.12 -11.02
N LEU A 11 -5.52 4.66 -11.76
CA LEU A 11 -6.84 4.06 -11.92
C LEU A 11 -6.77 2.67 -12.57
N LEU A 12 -5.95 2.51 -13.61
CA LEU A 12 -5.70 1.22 -14.25
C LEU A 12 -5.07 0.22 -13.28
N ASP A 13 -4.01 0.62 -12.59
CA ASP A 13 -3.30 -0.23 -11.64
C ASP A 13 -4.21 -0.66 -10.48
N PHE A 14 -5.07 0.23 -9.99
CA PHE A 14 -6.07 -0.04 -8.98
C PHE A 14 -7.12 -1.05 -9.46
N SER A 15 -7.70 -0.83 -10.64
CA SER A 15 -8.71 -1.72 -11.22
C SER A 15 -8.15 -3.12 -11.50
N VAL A 16 -6.96 -3.21 -12.11
CA VAL A 16 -6.29 -4.48 -12.37
C VAL A 16 -5.98 -5.23 -11.09
N SER A 17 -5.53 -4.53 -10.04
CA SER A 17 -5.22 -5.15 -8.75
C SER A 17 -6.46 -5.72 -8.08
N ILE A 18 -7.58 -5.01 -8.08
CA ILE A 18 -8.85 -5.52 -7.52
C ILE A 18 -9.30 -6.76 -8.27
N ILE A 19 -9.32 -6.72 -9.60
CA ILE A 19 -9.73 -7.87 -10.42
C ILE A 19 -8.82 -9.07 -10.14
N SER A 20 -7.51 -8.87 -10.07
CA SER A 20 -6.53 -9.94 -9.79
C SER A 20 -6.75 -10.57 -8.42
N ILE A 21 -7.05 -9.76 -7.40
CA ILE A 21 -7.34 -10.25 -6.05
C ILE A 21 -8.63 -11.08 -6.04
N VAL A 22 -9.70 -10.56 -6.63
CA VAL A 22 -11.00 -11.25 -6.68
C VAL A 22 -10.88 -12.58 -7.43
N LEU A 23 -10.27 -12.58 -8.62
CA LEU A 23 -10.06 -13.80 -9.40
C LEU A 23 -9.18 -14.81 -8.67
N GLY A 24 -8.08 -14.38 -8.07
CA GLY A 24 -7.21 -15.26 -7.31
C GLY A 24 -7.91 -15.91 -6.11
N LEU A 25 -8.69 -15.12 -5.35
CA LEU A 25 -9.47 -15.61 -4.22
C LEU A 25 -10.59 -16.59 -4.65
N LEU A 26 -11.14 -16.46 -5.86
CA LEU A 26 -12.14 -17.39 -6.39
C LEU A 26 -11.54 -18.70 -6.89
N ILE A 27 -10.35 -18.66 -7.48
CA ILE A 27 -9.72 -19.84 -8.11
C ILE A 27 -9.05 -20.73 -7.06
N LEU A 28 -8.40 -20.16 -6.03
CA LEU A 28 -7.68 -20.93 -5.02
C LEU A 28 -8.51 -22.03 -4.34
N PRO A 29 -9.75 -21.81 -3.87
CA PRO A 29 -10.58 -22.82 -3.25
C PRO A 29 -10.93 -24.01 -4.17
N ALA A 30 -10.87 -23.80 -5.49
CA ALA A 30 -11.18 -24.86 -6.45
C ALA A 30 -10.14 -26.00 -6.47
N TYR A 31 -8.94 -25.77 -5.95
CA TYR A 31 -7.89 -26.77 -5.91
C TYR A 31 -7.98 -27.71 -4.68
N SER A 32 -8.30 -27.17 -3.51
CA SER A 32 -8.46 -27.96 -2.27
C SER A 32 -9.24 -27.16 -1.22
N SER A 33 -9.99 -27.88 -0.37
CA SER A 33 -10.72 -27.29 0.76
C SER A 33 -9.80 -26.55 1.75
N TRP A 34 -8.54 -26.97 1.88
CA TRP A 34 -7.54 -26.30 2.70
C TRP A 34 -7.20 -24.87 2.16
N PHE A 35 -7.24 -24.69 0.85
CA PHE A 35 -7.07 -23.38 0.24
C PHE A 35 -8.23 -22.44 0.52
N LEU A 36 -9.40 -22.92 0.90
CA LEU A 36 -10.52 -22.10 1.36
C LEU A 36 -10.16 -21.36 2.65
N LEU A 37 -9.51 -22.04 3.59
CA LEU A 37 -9.02 -21.44 4.83
C LEU A 37 -7.90 -20.43 4.55
N LEU A 38 -7.01 -20.74 3.63
CA LEU A 38 -5.93 -19.85 3.18
C LEU A 38 -6.47 -18.60 2.50
N THR A 39 -7.49 -18.72 1.64
CA THR A 39 -8.13 -17.56 0.99
C THR A 39 -8.87 -16.67 1.99
N ALA A 40 -9.53 -17.27 3.00
CA ALA A 40 -10.14 -16.52 4.09
C ALA A 40 -9.10 -15.71 4.88
N LEU A 41 -7.96 -16.33 5.20
CA LEU A 41 -6.85 -15.69 5.90
C LEU A 41 -6.23 -14.56 5.05
N LEU A 42 -6.08 -14.76 3.74
CA LEU A 42 -5.64 -13.73 2.80
C LEU A 42 -6.61 -12.55 2.75
N ALA A 43 -7.91 -12.82 2.63
CA ALA A 43 -8.92 -11.78 2.58
C ALA A 43 -8.96 -10.96 3.88
N LEU A 44 -8.90 -11.63 5.04
CA LEU A 44 -8.86 -10.97 6.35
C LEU A 44 -7.60 -10.12 6.52
N SER A 45 -6.45 -10.64 6.12
CA SER A 45 -5.19 -9.89 6.19
C SER A 45 -5.20 -8.68 5.27
N PHE A 46 -5.79 -8.80 4.08
CA PHE A 46 -5.97 -7.69 3.14
C PHE A 46 -6.85 -6.58 3.72
N ILE A 47 -8.01 -6.95 4.30
CA ILE A 47 -8.90 -6.01 4.97
C ILE A 47 -8.18 -5.32 6.14
N TYR A 48 -7.44 -6.08 6.95
CA TYR A 48 -6.65 -5.53 8.06
C TYR A 48 -5.61 -4.52 7.58
N ILE A 49 -4.87 -4.83 6.51
CA ILE A 49 -3.88 -3.94 5.91
C ILE A 49 -4.54 -2.65 5.42
N LEU A 50 -5.66 -2.73 4.69
CA LEU A 50 -6.39 -1.56 4.21
C LEU A 50 -6.86 -0.65 5.35
N PHE A 51 -7.45 -1.21 6.40
CA PHE A 51 -7.95 -0.43 7.54
C PHE A 51 -6.83 0.19 8.38
N TYR A 52 -5.78 -0.58 8.64
CA TYR A 52 -4.69 -0.14 9.53
C TYR A 52 -3.82 0.94 8.88
N TYR A 53 -3.48 0.76 7.60
CA TYR A 53 -2.61 1.70 6.90
C TYR A 53 -3.35 2.86 6.27
N GLY A 54 -4.60 2.68 5.84
CA GLY A 54 -5.40 3.73 5.23
C GLY A 54 -5.59 4.94 6.14
N LYS A 55 -5.96 4.72 7.40
CA LYS A 55 -6.17 5.81 8.37
C LYS A 55 -4.89 6.59 8.69
N ARG A 56 -3.78 5.89 8.94
CA ARG A 56 -2.51 6.55 9.31
C ARG A 56 -1.87 7.35 8.16
N ALA A 57 -2.02 6.86 6.94
CA ALA A 57 -1.53 7.59 5.77
C ALA A 57 -2.35 8.87 5.53
N GLN A 58 -3.65 8.83 5.76
CA GLN A 58 -4.55 9.96 5.63
C GLN A 58 -4.23 11.07 6.63
N ASP A 59 -4.06 10.75 7.91
CA ASP A 59 -3.75 11.73 8.96
C ASP A 59 -2.39 12.41 8.70
N ALA A 60 -1.37 11.65 8.33
CA ALA A 60 -0.05 12.20 8.06
C ALA A 60 -0.01 13.12 6.83
N ASN A 61 -0.80 12.82 5.79
CA ASN A 61 -0.83 13.62 4.59
C ASN A 61 -1.59 14.94 4.74
N LEU A 62 -2.62 14.97 5.58
CA LEU A 62 -3.35 16.20 5.90
C LEU A 62 -2.42 17.26 6.50
N HIS A 63 -1.55 16.90 7.43
CA HIS A 63 -0.58 17.82 8.03
C HIS A 63 0.46 18.34 7.02
N VAL A 64 0.94 17.49 6.12
CA VAL A 64 1.87 17.91 5.05
C VAL A 64 1.20 18.89 4.08
N SER A 65 -0.07 18.64 3.71
CA SER A 65 -0.82 19.55 2.84
C SER A 65 -1.12 20.88 3.50
N GLU A 66 -1.50 20.89 4.76
CA GLU A 66 -1.77 22.09 5.55
C GLU A 66 -0.54 22.99 5.65
N SER A 67 0.63 22.42 5.96
CA SER A 67 1.90 23.17 5.99
C SER A 67 2.30 23.72 4.62
N LYS A 68 2.05 23.00 3.52
CA LYS A 68 2.28 23.54 2.16
C LYS A 68 1.43 24.77 1.87
N TYR A 69 0.14 24.74 2.23
CA TYR A 69 -0.75 25.88 2.03
C TYR A 69 -0.38 27.07 2.91
N ASN A 70 0.06 26.82 4.14
CA ASN A 70 0.53 27.87 5.04
C ASN A 70 1.78 28.56 4.51
N ILE A 71 2.77 27.83 4.02
CA ILE A 71 3.96 28.37 3.39
C ILE A 71 3.59 29.22 2.16
N ALA A 72 2.74 28.68 1.27
CA ALA A 72 2.30 29.41 0.08
C ALA A 72 1.56 30.71 0.44
N ARG A 73 0.72 30.68 1.47
CA ARG A 73 0.00 31.84 1.98
C ARG A 73 0.94 32.88 2.57
N LEU A 74 1.93 32.45 3.37
CA LEU A 74 2.93 33.35 3.96
C LEU A 74 3.77 34.04 2.88
N LEU A 75 4.18 33.33 1.83
CA LEU A 75 4.94 33.87 0.70
C LEU A 75 4.16 34.92 -0.13
N LEU A 76 2.82 34.82 -0.13
CA LEU A 76 1.95 35.75 -0.88
C LEU A 76 1.46 36.92 -0.04
N GLN A 77 1.65 36.93 1.29
CA GLN A 77 1.26 38.03 2.16
C GLN A 77 2.35 39.13 2.17
N PRO A 78 2.00 40.38 1.85
CA PRO A 78 2.90 41.49 2.05
C PRO A 78 3.13 41.69 3.55
N SER A 79 4.38 41.76 3.97
CA SER A 79 4.76 41.96 5.37
C SER A 79 5.42 43.35 5.51
N ASP A 80 5.09 44.05 6.57
CA ASP A 80 5.65 45.37 6.87
C ASP A 80 7.13 45.31 7.34
N SER A 81 7.59 44.12 7.77
CA SER A 81 8.96 43.84 8.21
C SER A 81 9.52 42.61 7.48
N ILE A 82 10.56 42.86 6.68
CA ILE A 82 11.21 41.79 5.89
C ILE A 82 11.81 40.70 6.83
N GLN A 83 12.34 41.10 7.97
CA GLN A 83 13.03 40.19 8.89
C GLN A 83 12.06 39.24 9.62
N ASP A 84 10.94 39.76 10.12
CA ASP A 84 9.87 38.95 10.74
C ASP A 84 9.22 37.97 9.76
N HIS A 85 9.22 38.38 8.48
CA HIS A 85 8.66 37.52 7.44
C HIS A 85 9.56 36.30 7.18
N TYR A 86 10.87 36.50 7.09
CA TYR A 86 11.81 35.39 6.91
C TYR A 86 11.82 34.42 8.10
N GLU A 87 11.77 34.93 9.34
CA GLU A 87 11.70 34.05 10.52
C GLU A 87 10.44 33.18 10.54
N LYS A 88 9.29 33.74 10.18
CA LYS A 88 8.02 32.97 10.09
C LYS A 88 8.04 31.93 8.99
N VAL A 89 8.58 32.27 7.82
CA VAL A 89 8.72 31.33 6.69
C VAL A 89 9.70 30.22 7.05
N ASP A 90 10.81 30.52 7.72
CA ASP A 90 11.81 29.54 8.10
C ASP A 90 11.28 28.58 9.16
N ALA A 91 10.52 29.06 10.15
CA ALA A 91 9.84 28.22 11.13
C ALA A 91 8.85 27.26 10.48
N GLU A 92 7.98 27.74 9.60
CA GLU A 92 7.00 26.92 8.90
C GLU A 92 7.67 25.90 7.94
N LEU A 93 8.81 26.29 7.35
CA LEU A 93 9.62 25.39 6.51
C LEU A 93 10.24 24.25 7.33
N MET A 94 10.72 24.54 8.55
CA MET A 94 11.24 23.52 9.47
C MET A 94 10.15 22.55 9.91
N ASP A 95 8.97 23.05 10.21
CA ASP A 95 7.80 22.23 10.54
C ASP A 95 7.39 21.33 9.36
N TYR A 96 7.31 21.88 8.16
CA TYR A 96 7.07 21.10 6.94
C TYR A 96 8.10 20.00 6.73
N LEU A 97 9.39 20.29 6.89
CA LEU A 97 10.46 19.30 6.76
C LEU A 97 10.34 18.18 7.81
N SER A 98 10.00 18.54 9.05
CA SER A 98 9.80 17.58 10.14
C SER A 98 8.63 16.64 9.87
N TYR A 99 7.47 17.17 9.44
CA TYR A 99 6.30 16.37 9.06
C TYR A 99 6.59 15.47 7.85
N ARG A 100 7.30 15.98 6.85
CA ARG A 100 7.70 15.19 5.69
C ARG A 100 8.66 14.05 6.05
N GLN A 101 9.59 14.28 6.97
CA GLN A 101 10.49 13.25 7.47
C GLN A 101 9.75 12.17 8.27
N GLN A 102 8.77 12.57 9.10
CA GLN A 102 7.91 11.64 9.82
C GLN A 102 7.06 10.80 8.87
N TYR A 103 6.44 11.42 7.86
CA TYR A 103 5.67 10.75 6.82
C TYR A 103 6.54 9.72 6.07
N HIS A 104 7.74 10.11 5.66
CA HIS A 104 8.67 9.21 4.98
C HIS A 104 9.10 8.02 5.87
N GLY A 105 9.34 8.27 7.15
CA GLY A 105 9.63 7.22 8.13
C GLY A 105 8.48 6.24 8.33
N LEU A 106 7.24 6.72 8.37
CA LEU A 106 6.03 5.88 8.44
C LEU A 106 5.85 5.06 7.17
N PHE A 107 6.04 5.66 6.00
CA PHE A 107 5.96 4.98 4.72
C PHE A 107 6.99 3.85 4.58
N LEU A 108 8.25 4.08 4.99
CA LEU A 108 9.28 3.04 5.02
C LEU A 108 8.95 1.89 5.98
N LYS A 109 8.40 2.19 7.16
CA LYS A 109 7.93 1.16 8.11
C LYS A 109 6.79 0.34 7.51
N GLN A 110 5.86 0.98 6.82
CA GLN A 110 4.77 0.34 6.11
C GLN A 110 5.28 -0.60 5.01
N LEU A 111 6.22 -0.15 4.19
CA LEU A 111 6.84 -0.93 3.11
C LEU A 111 7.57 -2.16 3.66
N LYS A 112 8.36 -1.99 4.73
CA LYS A 112 9.03 -3.10 5.42
C LYS A 112 8.02 -4.11 5.99
N GLY A 113 6.94 -3.64 6.62
CA GLY A 113 5.89 -4.50 7.15
C GLY A 113 5.22 -5.33 6.05
N LEU A 114 4.91 -4.70 4.92
CA LEU A 114 4.29 -5.34 3.75
C LEU A 114 5.21 -6.40 3.12
N LEU A 115 6.50 -6.10 2.97
CA LEU A 115 7.50 -7.05 2.47
C LEU A 115 7.68 -8.23 3.40
N THR A 116 7.74 -7.99 4.71
CA THR A 116 7.84 -9.06 5.71
C THR A 116 6.62 -9.97 5.67
N TYR A 117 5.41 -9.38 5.61
CA TYR A 117 4.17 -10.12 5.45
C TYR A 117 4.20 -10.99 4.18
N LYS A 118 4.61 -10.44 3.04
CA LYS A 118 4.72 -11.14 1.77
C LYS A 118 5.61 -12.39 1.88
N VAL A 119 6.80 -12.24 2.46
CA VAL A 119 7.77 -13.34 2.62
C VAL A 119 7.19 -14.44 3.52
N ILE A 120 6.63 -14.06 4.67
CA ILE A 120 6.04 -15.02 5.63
C ILE A 120 4.87 -15.76 4.98
N PHE A 121 4.01 -15.03 4.28
CA PHE A 121 2.83 -15.61 3.65
C PHE A 121 3.19 -16.58 2.53
N VAL A 122 4.12 -16.22 1.65
CA VAL A 122 4.61 -17.10 0.57
C VAL A 122 5.27 -18.35 1.15
N ALA A 123 6.11 -18.20 2.18
CA ALA A 123 6.73 -19.34 2.84
C ALA A 123 5.68 -20.28 3.46
N PHE A 124 4.62 -19.74 4.06
CA PHE A 124 3.53 -20.52 4.61
C PHE A 124 2.77 -21.31 3.52
N VAL A 125 2.49 -20.67 2.38
CA VAL A 125 1.82 -21.33 1.24
C VAL A 125 2.68 -22.44 0.67
N LEU A 126 3.98 -22.22 0.49
CA LEU A 126 4.93 -23.25 0.05
C LEU A 126 4.92 -24.46 0.98
N PHE A 127 4.99 -24.22 2.30
CA PHE A 127 4.99 -25.29 3.29
C PHE A 127 3.68 -26.07 3.27
N LEU A 128 2.54 -25.38 3.28
CA LEU A 128 1.21 -25.99 3.23
C LEU A 128 1.01 -26.78 1.93
N GLY A 129 1.38 -26.20 0.78
CA GLY A 129 1.22 -26.86 -0.51
C GLY A 129 2.10 -28.10 -0.64
N ALA A 130 3.36 -28.03 -0.19
CA ALA A 130 4.25 -29.20 -0.15
C ALA A 130 3.69 -30.30 0.73
N TYR A 131 3.13 -29.96 1.88
CA TYR A 131 2.46 -30.91 2.77
C TYR A 131 1.25 -31.58 2.09
N LEU A 132 0.40 -30.79 1.40
CA LEU A 132 -0.78 -31.33 0.69
C LEU A 132 -0.39 -32.22 -0.49
N VAL A 133 0.72 -31.96 -1.15
CA VAL A 133 1.28 -32.86 -2.19
C VAL A 133 1.77 -34.17 -1.56
N GLN A 134 2.42 -34.10 -0.40
CA GLN A 134 2.96 -35.28 0.28
C GLN A 134 1.85 -36.22 0.74
N ILE A 135 0.70 -35.69 1.19
CA ILE A 135 -0.45 -36.51 1.60
C ILE A 135 -1.34 -36.95 0.42
N GLY A 136 -1.01 -36.53 -0.81
CA GLY A 136 -1.72 -36.92 -2.03
C GLY A 136 -3.02 -36.15 -2.30
N GLU A 137 -3.32 -35.09 -1.56
CA GLU A 137 -4.49 -34.22 -1.80
C GLU A 137 -4.32 -33.30 -3.01
N LEU A 138 -3.07 -32.96 -3.34
CA LEU A 138 -2.72 -32.13 -4.48
C LEU A 138 -1.71 -32.84 -5.36
N ASN A 139 -1.81 -32.66 -6.68
CA ASN A 139 -0.72 -33.00 -7.56
C ASN A 139 0.28 -31.82 -7.70
N ILE A 140 1.50 -32.12 -8.15
CA ILE A 140 2.57 -31.13 -8.29
C ILE A 140 2.15 -29.97 -9.20
N GLY A 141 1.39 -30.22 -10.27
CA GLY A 141 0.89 -29.19 -11.18
C GLY A 141 -0.10 -28.23 -10.52
N GLN A 142 -1.02 -28.76 -9.71
CA GLN A 142 -1.95 -27.96 -8.92
C GLN A 142 -1.24 -27.13 -7.86
N PHE A 143 -0.22 -27.70 -7.22
CA PHE A 143 0.62 -26.98 -6.27
C PHE A 143 1.32 -25.78 -6.90
N VAL A 144 2.02 -25.98 -8.02
CA VAL A 144 2.72 -24.89 -8.74
C VAL A 144 1.72 -23.84 -9.23
N ALA A 145 0.56 -24.26 -9.75
CA ALA A 145 -0.47 -23.32 -10.21
C ALA A 145 -1.02 -22.47 -9.04
N SER A 146 -1.28 -23.10 -7.88
CA SER A 146 -1.76 -22.38 -6.69
C SER A 146 -0.74 -21.39 -6.16
N GLU A 147 0.55 -21.72 -6.19
CA GLU A 147 1.65 -20.84 -5.80
C GLU A 147 1.74 -19.60 -6.70
N ILE A 148 1.64 -19.79 -8.02
CA ILE A 148 1.63 -18.67 -8.97
C ILE A 148 0.44 -17.74 -8.71
N ILE A 149 -0.74 -18.29 -8.46
CA ILE A 149 -1.94 -17.50 -8.15
C ILE A 149 -1.75 -16.71 -6.85
N VAL A 150 -1.22 -17.34 -5.80
CA VAL A 150 -0.95 -16.65 -4.53
C VAL A 150 0.04 -15.52 -4.71
N LEU A 151 1.15 -15.73 -5.43
CA LEU A 151 2.11 -14.69 -5.75
C LEU A 151 1.47 -13.52 -6.51
N PHE A 152 0.59 -13.83 -7.45
CA PHE A 152 -0.17 -12.84 -8.21
C PHE A 152 -1.08 -11.99 -7.32
N VAL A 153 -1.80 -12.61 -6.39
CA VAL A 153 -2.68 -11.93 -5.43
C VAL A 153 -1.87 -11.05 -4.47
N VAL A 154 -0.78 -11.58 -3.91
CA VAL A 154 0.07 -10.82 -2.98
C VAL A 154 0.71 -9.61 -3.67
N ASN A 155 1.17 -9.75 -4.91
CA ASN A 155 1.70 -8.64 -5.70
C ASN A 155 0.61 -7.60 -6.04
N ALA A 156 -0.62 -8.05 -6.30
CA ALA A 156 -1.74 -7.14 -6.54
C ALA A 156 -2.10 -6.34 -5.27
N ILE A 157 -2.04 -6.96 -4.09
CA ILE A 157 -2.22 -6.29 -2.79
C ILE A 157 -1.14 -5.22 -2.59
N GLU A 158 0.12 -5.55 -2.82
CA GLU A 158 1.25 -4.62 -2.71
C GLU A 158 1.08 -3.41 -3.64
N LYS A 159 0.68 -3.65 -4.88
CA LYS A 159 0.43 -2.62 -5.88
C LYS A 159 -0.74 -1.71 -5.49
N LEU A 160 -1.80 -2.29 -4.94
CA LEU A 160 -2.97 -1.54 -4.48
C LEU A 160 -2.61 -0.63 -3.31
N VAL A 161 -1.87 -1.12 -2.32
CA VAL A 161 -1.41 -0.33 -1.16
C VAL A 161 -0.50 0.81 -1.61
N SER A 162 0.44 0.57 -2.54
CA SER A 162 1.32 1.62 -3.06
C SER A 162 0.58 2.66 -3.90
N SER A 163 -0.44 2.27 -4.66
CA SER A 163 -1.29 3.18 -5.44
C SER A 163 -2.11 4.12 -4.56
N ILE A 164 -2.60 3.63 -3.43
CA ILE A 164 -3.31 4.45 -2.43
C ILE A 164 -2.37 5.54 -1.88
N GLY A 165 -1.11 5.21 -1.57
CA GLY A 165 -0.11 6.18 -1.10
C GLY A 165 0.11 7.31 -2.11
N VAL A 166 0.21 6.98 -3.40
CA VAL A 166 0.40 7.99 -4.47
C VAL A 166 -0.85 8.85 -4.68
N CYS A 167 -2.05 8.30 -4.52
CA CYS A 167 -3.29 9.08 -4.57
C CYS A 167 -3.33 10.17 -3.50
N TYR A 168 -2.86 9.87 -2.30
CA TYR A 168 -2.79 10.86 -1.21
C TYR A 168 -1.73 11.94 -1.45
N ASP A 169 -0.64 11.64 -2.13
CA ASP A 169 0.40 12.64 -2.49
C ASP A 169 -0.05 13.64 -3.56
N MET A 170 -1.15 13.36 -4.27
CA MET A 170 -1.68 14.22 -5.36
C MET A 170 -2.78 15.19 -4.90
N ILE A 171 -3.35 15.00 -3.73
CA ILE A 171 -4.38 15.88 -3.15
C ILE A 171 -3.74 16.90 -2.23
#